data_26964ce8578ab32502e98c1f32df1618
#
_entry.id   26964ce8578ab32502e98c1f32df1618
#
_cell.length_a   1.000
_cell.length_b   1.000
_cell.length_c   1.000
_cell.angle_alpha   90.00
_cell.angle_beta   90.00
_cell.angle_gamma   90.00
#
_symmetry.space_group_name_H-M   'P 1'
#
loop_
_entity.id
_entity.type
_entity.pdbx_description
1 polymer ?
#
loop_
_entity_poly.entity_id
_entity_poly.type
_entity_poly.pdbx_seq_one_letter_code
_entity_poly.pdbx_strand_id
1 'polypeptide(L)'
;MVITEAMACGVPPVSFDCPCGPKDIIDDGKDGLLAKNGNIEDLVKKISYLIENEDIRINMGRQALVSAQRFQIERIIKQWIKMFEELVPTKKSNL
;
A
#
# COMPACT_ATOMS: atom_id res chain seq x y z
N MET A 1 3.10 6.12 -7.39
CA MET A 1 3.90 5.01 -6.85
C MET A 1 3.32 3.69 -7.31
N VAL A 2 4.16 2.81 -7.84
CA VAL A 2 3.71 1.59 -8.53
C VAL A 2 2.94 0.62 -7.63
N ILE A 3 3.35 0.49 -6.36
CA ILE A 3 2.71 -0.44 -5.43
C ILE A 3 1.25 -0.05 -5.16
N THR A 4 1.00 1.21 -4.86
CA THR A 4 -0.36 1.69 -4.59
C THR A 4 -1.24 1.65 -5.83
N GLU A 5 -0.66 1.84 -7.01
CA GLU A 5 -1.39 1.72 -8.26
C GLU A 5 -1.83 0.28 -8.53
N ALA A 6 -0.95 -0.69 -8.28
CA ALA A 6 -1.31 -2.10 -8.40
C ALA A 6 -2.44 -2.46 -7.44
N MET A 7 -2.36 -2.00 -6.20
CA MET A 7 -3.38 -2.23 -5.19
C MET A 7 -4.73 -1.62 -5.60
N ALA A 8 -4.69 -0.42 -6.19
CA ALA A 8 -5.90 0.25 -6.67
C ALA A 8 -6.59 -0.49 -7.81
N CYS A 9 -5.85 -1.33 -8.53
CA CYS A 9 -6.40 -2.18 -9.58
C CYS A 9 -6.84 -3.55 -9.05
N GLY A 10 -6.75 -3.79 -7.75
CA GLY A 10 -7.07 -5.08 -7.16
C GLY A 10 -6.03 -6.14 -7.43
N VAL A 11 -4.79 -5.74 -7.71
CA VAL A 11 -3.67 -6.63 -7.96
C VAL A 11 -2.81 -6.68 -6.71
N PRO A 12 -2.60 -7.88 -6.11
CA PRO A 12 -1.76 -7.97 -4.93
C PRO A 12 -0.30 -7.70 -5.29
N PRO A 13 0.34 -6.71 -4.66
CA PRO A 13 1.74 -6.41 -4.95
C PRO A 13 2.67 -7.42 -4.27
N VAL A 14 3.79 -7.68 -4.92
CA VAL A 14 4.89 -8.44 -4.33
C VAL A 14 6.13 -7.57 -4.43
N SER A 15 6.78 -7.30 -3.31
CA SER A 15 7.93 -6.41 -3.28
C SER A 15 8.97 -6.90 -2.28
N PHE A 16 10.19 -6.38 -2.40
CA PHE A 16 11.21 -6.62 -1.38
C PHE A 16 10.88 -5.83 -0.11
N ASP A 17 11.19 -6.42 1.02
CA ASP A 17 11.07 -5.77 2.33
C ASP A 17 12.24 -4.84 2.55
N CYS A 18 12.17 -3.65 1.96
CA CYS A 18 13.21 -2.63 2.10
C CYS A 18 13.01 -1.85 3.40
N PRO A 19 14.10 -1.32 4.00
CA PRO A 19 13.98 -0.56 5.25
C PRO A 19 13.05 0.64 5.19
N CYS A 20 12.90 1.24 4.02
CA CYS A 20 12.03 2.41 3.85
C CYS A 20 11.06 2.17 2.71
N GLY A 21 9.80 1.93 3.01
CA GLY A 21 8.80 1.93 1.97
C GLY A 21 7.82 0.77 1.97
N PRO A 22 8.02 -0.34 1.21
CA PRO A 22 6.94 -1.30 0.97
C PRO A 22 6.29 -1.88 2.21
N LYS A 23 7.02 -2.08 3.30
CA LYS A 23 6.46 -2.63 4.53
C LYS A 23 5.48 -1.69 5.22
N ASP A 24 5.53 -0.39 4.90
CA ASP A 24 4.59 0.59 5.43
C ASP A 24 3.29 0.63 4.63
N ILE A 25 3.32 0.08 3.42
CA ILE A 25 2.18 0.06 2.51
C ILE A 25 1.54 -1.32 2.47
N ILE A 26 2.37 -2.37 2.43
CA ILE A 26 1.95 -3.76 2.29
C ILE A 26 1.90 -4.42 3.67
N ASP A 27 0.74 -5.00 3.99
CA ASP A 27 0.60 -5.87 5.14
C ASP A 27 0.84 -7.29 4.65
N ASP A 28 2.03 -7.81 4.93
CA ASP A 28 2.51 -9.08 4.39
C ASP A 28 1.53 -10.23 4.67
N GLY A 29 1.12 -10.90 3.61
CA GLY A 29 0.18 -12.00 3.69
C GLY A 29 -1.29 -11.61 3.66
N LYS A 30 -1.61 -10.32 3.75
CA LYS A 30 -2.98 -9.83 3.76
C LYS A 30 -3.36 -9.13 2.48
N ASP A 31 -2.65 -8.07 2.12
CA ASP A 31 -2.93 -7.29 0.91
C ASP A 31 -1.79 -7.28 -0.09
N GLY A 32 -0.79 -8.08 0.13
CA GLY A 32 0.37 -8.25 -0.72
C GLY A 32 1.37 -9.17 -0.05
N LEU A 33 2.53 -9.34 -0.68
CA LEU A 33 3.59 -10.17 -0.13
C LEU A 33 4.91 -9.41 -0.12
N LEU A 34 5.69 -9.63 0.93
CA LEU A 34 7.03 -9.08 1.06
C LEU A 34 8.06 -10.21 0.98
N ALA A 35 9.02 -10.06 0.08
CA ALA A 35 10.16 -10.96 -0.04
C ALA A 35 11.36 -10.38 0.72
N LYS A 36 12.27 -11.23 1.16
CA LYS A 36 13.47 -10.78 1.83
C LYS A 36 14.26 -9.82 0.94
N ASN A 37 14.68 -8.70 1.51
CA ASN A 37 15.38 -7.66 0.77
C ASN A 37 16.61 -8.21 0.06
N GLY A 38 16.65 -8.03 -1.27
CA GLY A 38 17.76 -8.49 -2.09
C GLY A 38 17.76 -9.98 -2.42
N ASN A 39 16.79 -10.76 -1.94
CA ASN A 39 16.71 -12.19 -2.20
C ASN A 39 15.77 -12.47 -3.38
N ILE A 40 16.36 -12.63 -4.57
CA ILE A 40 15.60 -12.87 -5.79
C ILE A 40 14.85 -14.20 -5.74
N GLU A 41 15.43 -15.22 -5.13
CA GLU A 41 14.79 -16.54 -5.00
C GLU A 41 13.51 -16.44 -4.17
N ASP A 42 13.54 -15.66 -3.10
CA ASP A 42 12.35 -15.45 -2.27
C ASP A 42 11.29 -14.66 -3.01
N LEU A 43 11.70 -13.67 -3.81
CA LEU A 43 10.77 -12.91 -4.66
C LEU A 43 10.07 -13.82 -5.66
N VAL A 44 10.83 -14.68 -6.35
CA VAL A 44 10.27 -15.66 -7.29
C VAL A 44 9.31 -16.61 -6.59
N LYS A 45 9.66 -17.05 -5.40
CA LYS A 45 8.82 -17.93 -4.58
C LYS A 45 7.47 -17.28 -4.27
N LYS A 46 7.48 -16.01 -3.85
CA LYS A 46 6.27 -15.28 -3.52
C LYS A 46 5.38 -15.07 -4.76
N ILE A 47 5.98 -14.73 -5.88
CA ILE A 47 5.24 -14.56 -7.13
C ILE A 47 4.64 -15.88 -7.58
N SER A 48 5.42 -16.95 -7.55
CA SER A 48 4.94 -18.30 -7.92
C SER A 48 3.80 -18.75 -7.04
N TYR A 49 3.88 -18.47 -5.75
CA TYR A 49 2.83 -18.79 -4.80
C TYR A 49 1.49 -18.18 -5.19
N LEU A 50 1.49 -16.91 -5.57
CA LEU A 50 0.27 -16.23 -6.02
C LEU A 50 -0.24 -16.75 -7.35
N ILE A 51 0.66 -17.09 -8.27
CA ILE A 51 0.27 -17.64 -9.57
C ILE A 51 -0.41 -18.99 -9.40
N GLU A 52 0.11 -19.82 -8.51
CA GLU A 52 -0.39 -21.17 -8.28
C GLU A 52 -1.65 -21.23 -7.41
N ASN A 53 -1.94 -20.18 -6.67
CA ASN A 53 -3.05 -20.14 -5.71
C ASN A 53 -4.03 -19.03 -6.09
N GLU A 54 -4.91 -19.31 -7.03
CA GLU A 54 -5.87 -18.33 -7.56
C GLU A 54 -6.77 -17.74 -6.47
N ASP A 55 -7.31 -18.55 -5.58
CA ASP A 55 -8.21 -18.10 -4.52
C ASP A 55 -7.50 -17.12 -3.58
N ILE A 56 -6.26 -17.42 -3.23
CA ILE A 56 -5.45 -16.56 -2.37
C ILE A 56 -5.15 -15.25 -3.10
N ARG A 57 -4.80 -15.33 -4.38
CA ARG A 57 -4.51 -14.16 -5.21
C ARG A 57 -5.72 -13.24 -5.30
N ILE A 58 -6.90 -13.78 -5.53
CA ILE A 58 -8.14 -13.00 -5.63
C ILE A 58 -8.48 -12.33 -4.30
N ASN A 59 -8.42 -13.08 -3.20
CA ASN A 59 -8.70 -12.52 -1.87
C ASN A 59 -7.71 -11.45 -1.49
N MET A 60 -6.43 -11.67 -1.76
CA MET A 60 -5.38 -10.70 -1.48
C MET A 60 -5.56 -9.45 -2.34
N GLY A 61 -5.98 -9.61 -3.60
CA GLY A 61 -6.29 -8.49 -4.48
C GLY A 61 -7.45 -7.64 -3.96
N ARG A 62 -8.48 -8.27 -3.40
CA ARG A 62 -9.59 -7.54 -2.78
C ARG A 62 -9.13 -6.74 -1.57
N GLN A 63 -8.29 -7.32 -0.74
CA GLN A 63 -7.72 -6.62 0.41
C GLN A 63 -6.82 -5.47 -0.04
N ALA A 64 -6.06 -5.68 -1.10
CA ALA A 64 -5.23 -4.64 -1.69
C ALA A 64 -6.07 -3.44 -2.15
N LEU A 65 -7.21 -3.71 -2.78
CA LEU A 65 -8.11 -2.65 -3.22
C LEU A 65 -8.65 -1.85 -2.04
N VAL A 66 -9.07 -2.52 -0.97
CA VAL A 66 -9.55 -1.86 0.24
C VAL A 66 -8.45 -0.98 0.85
N SER A 67 -7.23 -1.50 0.94
CA SER A 67 -6.10 -0.74 1.47
C SER A 67 -5.78 0.48 0.60
N ALA A 68 -5.84 0.34 -0.73
CA ALA A 68 -5.61 1.44 -1.65
C ALA A 68 -6.65 2.56 -1.46
N GLN A 69 -7.90 2.21 -1.29
CA GLN A 69 -8.97 3.18 -1.04
C GLN A 69 -8.72 3.94 0.25
N ARG A 70 -8.31 3.23 1.30
CA ARG A 70 -7.98 3.86 2.58
C ARG A 70 -6.82 4.85 2.45
N PHE A 71 -5.77 4.48 1.73
CA PHE A 71 -4.63 5.37 1.49
C PHE A 71 -5.04 6.62 0.71
N GLN A 72 -5.93 6.47 -0.27
CA GLN A 72 -6.43 7.62 -1.03
C GLN A 72 -7.23 8.57 -0.13
N ILE A 73 -8.09 8.04 0.72
CA ILE A 73 -8.89 8.85 1.64
C ILE A 73 -7.98 9.60 2.60
N GLU A 74 -7.00 8.92 3.18
CA GLU A 74 -6.04 9.57 4.08
C GLU A 74 -5.28 10.70 3.41
N ARG A 75 -4.86 10.48 2.16
CA ARG A 75 -4.14 11.51 1.40
C ARG A 75 -5.03 12.71 1.10
N ILE A 76 -6.28 12.47 0.74
CA ILE A 76 -7.24 13.54 0.47
C ILE A 76 -7.50 14.35 1.73
N ILE A 77 -7.69 13.68 2.86
CA ILE A 77 -7.92 14.34 4.15
C ILE A 77 -6.72 15.22 4.51
N LYS A 78 -5.51 14.72 4.33
CA LYS A 78 -4.30 15.51 4.60
C LYS A 78 -4.23 16.75 3.71
N GLN A 79 -4.61 16.63 2.45
CA GLN A 79 -4.63 17.77 1.52
C GLN A 79 -5.66 18.81 1.96
N TRP A 80 -6.84 18.39 2.41
CA TRP A 80 -7.86 19.29 2.93
C TRP A 80 -7.40 20.03 4.18
N ILE A 81 -6.78 19.31 5.11
CA ILE A 81 -6.25 19.92 6.34
C ILE A 81 -5.22 20.97 5.99
N LYS A 82 -4.31 20.65 5.08
CA LYS A 82 -3.28 21.60 4.65
C LYS A 82 -3.90 22.85 4.02
N MET A 83 -4.91 22.67 3.20
CA MET A 83 -5.62 23.81 2.57
C MET A 83 -6.26 24.71 3.62
N PHE A 84 -6.94 24.13 4.61
CA PHE A 84 -7.55 24.90 5.67
C PHE A 84 -6.51 25.67 6.48
N GLU A 85 -5.37 25.06 6.74
CA GLU A 85 -4.29 25.73 7.47
C GLU A 85 -3.75 26.92 6.70
N GLU A 86 -3.68 26.84 5.37
CA GLU A 86 -3.22 27.94 4.53
C GLU A 86 -4.25 29.06 4.45
N LEU A 87 -5.54 28.74 4.50
CA LEU A 87 -6.60 29.75 4.40
C LEU A 87 -6.85 30.48 5.72
N VAL A 88 -6.60 29.86 6.85
CA VAL A 88 -6.84 30.46 8.19
C VAL A 88 -5.65 30.25 9.11
N PRO A 89 -4.45 30.71 8.71
CA PRO A 89 -3.25 30.42 9.49
C PRO A 89 -3.23 31.05 10.87
N THR A 90 -3.88 32.18 11.05
CA THR A 90 -3.88 32.88 12.32
C THR A 90 -4.69 32.17 13.41
N LYS A 91 -5.64 31.37 13.03
CA LYS A 91 -6.44 30.62 13.99
C LYS A 91 -5.65 29.53 14.71
N LYS A 92 -4.64 29.01 14.06
CA LYS A 92 -3.77 28.00 14.67
C LYS A 92 -3.06 28.53 15.90
N SER A 93 -2.59 29.76 15.85
CA SER A 93 -1.84 30.34 16.94
C SER A 93 -2.72 30.73 18.13
N ASN A 94 -4.01 30.79 17.93
CA ASN A 94 -4.96 31.16 18.98
C ASN A 94 -5.53 29.94 19.70
N LEU A 95 -5.20 28.76 19.20
CA LEU A 95 -5.63 27.53 19.78
C LEU A 95 -4.56 26.88 20.62
#